data_8745edb83239295cd31007549a398449
#
_entry.id   8745edb83239295cd31007549a398449
#
_cell.length_a   1.000
_cell.length_b   1.000
_cell.length_c   1.000
_cell.angle_alpha   90.00
_cell.angle_beta   90.00
_cell.angle_gamma   90.00
#
_symmetry.space_group_name_H-M   'P 1'
#
loop_
_entity.id
_entity.type
_entity.pdbx_description
1 polymer ?
#
loop_
_entity_poly.entity_id
_entity_poly.type
_entity_poly.pdbx_seq_one_letter_code
_entity_poly.pdbx_strand_id
1 'polypeptide(L)'
;MWIRVEGNPNQEGILSMPGHEAGVAFHMVGDVVVIELRGSFVQERTFHLIHSRIRELLGKGARNFAVDLADVPSSDSYTLGGLAGTYNLIRQAGGRIKFFAASDKLVRTLKKLHLDTVLELSESENSALSSFH
;
A
#
# COMPACT_ATOMS: atom_id res chain seq x y z
N MET A 1 -10.26 -7.51 9.38
CA MET A 1 -9.98 -6.86 10.68
C MET A 1 -8.95 -5.76 10.51
N TRP A 2 -9.26 -4.59 11.03
CA TRP A 2 -8.31 -3.48 10.99
C TRP A 2 -7.20 -3.71 12.00
N ILE A 3 -5.97 -3.39 11.58
CA ILE A 3 -4.85 -3.46 12.50
C ILE A 3 -4.90 -2.27 13.43
N ARG A 4 -4.99 -2.55 14.71
CA ARG A 4 -4.84 -1.54 15.72
C ARG A 4 -3.38 -1.57 16.13
N VAL A 5 -2.68 -0.55 15.73
CA VAL A 5 -1.25 -0.50 15.97
C VAL A 5 -0.99 -0.58 17.45
N GLU A 6 -0.19 -1.54 17.87
CA GLU A 6 0.22 -1.69 19.26
C GLU A 6 -0.95 -1.85 20.22
N GLY A 7 -2.12 -2.20 19.71
CA GLY A 7 -3.29 -2.26 20.52
C GLY A 7 -3.81 -0.90 20.97
N ASN A 8 -3.28 0.18 20.43
CA ASN A 8 -3.70 1.53 20.78
C ASN A 8 -4.74 2.00 19.77
N PRO A 9 -6.00 2.13 20.17
CA PRO A 9 -7.06 2.50 19.23
C PRO A 9 -6.87 3.87 18.61
N ASN A 10 -6.11 4.75 19.24
CA ASN A 10 -5.88 6.08 18.68
C ASN A 10 -4.90 6.07 17.53
N GLN A 11 -4.16 5.00 17.38
CA GLN A 11 -3.16 4.94 16.30
C GLN A 11 -3.75 4.60 14.95
N GLU A 12 -4.96 4.13 14.91
CA GLU A 12 -5.63 3.95 13.63
C GLU A 12 -5.71 5.26 12.86
N GLY A 13 -5.90 6.36 13.59
CA GLY A 13 -6.05 7.66 12.98
C GLY A 13 -4.76 8.31 12.53
N ILE A 14 -3.60 7.79 12.92
CA ILE A 14 -2.35 8.47 12.56
C ILE A 14 -2.05 8.39 11.08
N LEU A 15 -2.63 7.42 10.38
CA LEU A 15 -2.47 7.31 8.94
C LEU A 15 -3.58 8.01 8.18
N SER A 16 -4.56 8.53 8.89
CA SER A 16 -5.54 9.43 8.32
C SER A 16 -5.03 10.84 8.50
N MET A 17 -5.20 11.64 7.48
CA MET A 17 -4.74 13.03 7.49
C MET A 17 -5.95 13.93 7.64
N PRO A 18 -6.28 14.39 8.87
CA PRO A 18 -7.44 15.26 9.06
C PRO A 18 -7.34 16.49 8.15
N GLY A 19 -8.41 16.77 7.43
CA GLY A 19 -8.43 17.89 6.50
C GLY A 19 -7.84 17.61 5.14
N HIS A 20 -7.37 16.39 4.91
CA HIS A 20 -6.83 15.97 3.62
C HIS A 20 -7.74 14.90 3.01
N GLU A 21 -7.72 14.82 1.69
CA GLU A 21 -8.49 13.80 0.99
C GLU A 21 -7.79 12.45 1.00
N ALA A 22 -6.47 12.45 1.09
CA ALA A 22 -5.71 11.22 1.14
C ALA A 22 -5.80 10.59 2.51
N GLY A 23 -5.98 9.30 2.54
CA GLY A 23 -5.99 8.54 3.77
C GLY A 23 -5.41 7.17 3.55
N VAL A 24 -5.04 6.52 4.63
CA VAL A 24 -4.49 5.18 4.59
C VAL A 24 -5.10 4.37 5.71
N ALA A 25 -5.46 3.15 5.40
CA ALA A 25 -5.96 2.22 6.41
C ALA A 25 -5.23 0.89 6.26
N PHE A 26 -4.98 0.27 7.38
CA PHE A 26 -4.32 -1.03 7.44
C PHE A 26 -5.27 -2.04 8.07
N HIS A 27 -5.36 -3.22 7.50
CA HIS A 27 -6.09 -4.31 8.16
C HIS A 27 -5.45 -5.66 7.80
N MET A 28 -5.81 -6.68 8.56
CA MET A 28 -5.28 -8.03 8.32
C MET A 28 -6.33 -8.89 7.64
N VAL A 29 -5.88 -9.66 6.66
CA VAL A 29 -6.65 -10.76 6.12
C VAL A 29 -5.75 -11.99 6.21
N GLY A 30 -6.02 -12.87 7.16
CA GLY A 30 -5.10 -13.96 7.45
C GLY A 30 -3.76 -13.42 7.89
N ASP A 31 -2.69 -13.80 7.22
CA ASP A 31 -1.34 -13.34 7.50
C ASP A 31 -0.89 -12.23 6.56
N VAL A 32 -1.83 -11.65 5.82
CA VAL A 32 -1.52 -10.59 4.87
C VAL A 32 -1.98 -9.24 5.43
N VAL A 33 -1.09 -8.26 5.42
CA VAL A 33 -1.43 -6.88 5.77
C VAL A 33 -1.98 -6.22 4.52
N VAL A 34 -3.23 -5.78 4.57
CA VAL A 34 -3.85 -5.06 3.46
C VAL A 34 -3.77 -3.56 3.74
N ILE A 35 -3.22 -2.82 2.80
CA ILE A 35 -3.05 -1.38 2.89
C ILE A 35 -3.99 -0.72 1.90
N GLU A 36 -4.96 0.03 2.40
CA GLU A 36 -5.89 0.75 1.54
C GLU A 36 -5.45 2.19 1.40
N LEU A 37 -5.16 2.59 0.18
CA LEU A 37 -4.76 3.96 -0.14
C LEU A 37 -5.96 4.69 -0.73
N ARG A 38 -6.25 5.88 -0.21
CA ARG A 38 -7.43 6.62 -0.63
C ARG A 38 -7.05 8.04 -1.01
N GLY A 39 -7.63 8.50 -2.11
CA GLY A 39 -7.47 9.87 -2.57
C GLY A 39 -6.13 10.15 -3.20
N SER A 40 -5.74 11.40 -3.21
CA SER A 40 -4.52 11.86 -3.85
C SER A 40 -3.39 11.96 -2.83
N PHE A 41 -2.23 11.47 -3.18
CA PHE A 41 -1.06 11.48 -2.29
C PHE A 41 -0.07 12.53 -2.76
N VAL A 42 -0.53 13.78 -2.79
CA VAL A 42 0.31 14.88 -3.24
C VAL A 42 1.21 15.43 -2.13
N GLN A 43 1.03 14.97 -0.91
CA GLN A 43 1.81 15.44 0.22
C GLN A 43 2.95 14.49 0.50
N GLU A 44 4.14 15.02 0.50
CA GLU A 44 5.36 14.24 0.70
C GLU A 44 5.32 13.39 1.98
N ARG A 45 4.71 13.91 3.02
CA ARG A 45 4.67 13.22 4.31
C ARG A 45 3.82 11.96 4.30
N THR A 46 2.88 11.84 3.37
CA THR A 46 1.98 10.70 3.34
C THR A 46 2.75 9.39 3.17
N PHE A 47 3.60 9.32 2.15
CA PHE A 47 4.38 8.09 1.95
C PHE A 47 5.44 7.91 3.02
N HIS A 48 5.96 8.98 3.57
CA HIS A 48 6.89 8.86 4.69
C HIS A 48 6.22 8.16 5.88
N LEU A 49 4.99 8.55 6.20
CA LEU A 49 4.24 7.92 7.29
C LEU A 49 3.89 6.47 6.98
N ILE A 50 3.51 6.19 5.74
CA ILE A 50 3.21 4.83 5.31
C ILE A 50 4.44 3.95 5.48
N HIS A 51 5.58 4.42 5.01
CA HIS A 51 6.83 3.65 5.09
C HIS A 51 7.25 3.42 6.54
N SER A 52 7.09 4.42 7.40
CA SER A 52 7.38 4.25 8.82
C SER A 52 6.53 3.15 9.44
N ARG A 53 5.24 3.13 9.09
CA ARG A 53 4.33 2.12 9.60
C ARG A 53 4.71 0.73 9.10
N ILE A 54 5.06 0.64 7.82
CA ILE A 54 5.48 -0.63 7.24
C ILE A 54 6.73 -1.16 7.94
N ARG A 55 7.71 -0.28 8.19
CA ARG A 55 8.93 -0.70 8.91
C ARG A 55 8.60 -1.26 10.29
N GLU A 56 7.65 -0.64 10.98
CA GLU A 56 7.23 -1.11 12.28
C GLU A 56 6.60 -2.50 12.19
N LEU A 57 5.72 -2.71 11.21
CA LEU A 57 5.08 -4.00 11.01
C LEU A 57 6.09 -5.08 10.61
N LEU A 58 7.04 -4.72 9.75
CA LEU A 58 8.11 -5.64 9.38
C LEU A 58 8.93 -6.04 10.61
N GLY A 59 9.17 -5.09 11.50
CA GLY A 59 9.89 -5.35 12.75
C GLY A 59 9.14 -6.30 13.66
N LYS A 60 7.84 -6.42 13.49
CA LYS A 60 7.00 -7.35 14.25
C LYS A 60 6.77 -8.67 13.56
N GLY A 61 7.40 -8.88 12.42
CA GLY A 61 7.33 -10.14 11.72
C GLY A 61 6.41 -10.19 10.53
N ALA A 62 5.71 -9.10 10.20
CA ALA A 62 4.88 -9.09 9.01
C ALA A 62 5.75 -9.21 7.77
N ARG A 63 5.30 -10.00 6.79
CA ARG A 63 6.07 -10.22 5.56
C ARG A 63 5.21 -10.17 4.30
N ASN A 64 3.90 -10.37 4.41
CA ASN A 64 3.00 -10.39 3.26
C ASN A 64 2.13 -9.15 3.27
N PHE A 65 2.18 -8.38 2.19
CA PHE A 65 1.47 -7.11 2.08
C PHE A 65 0.71 -7.06 0.77
N ALA A 66 -0.50 -6.53 0.82
CA ALA A 66 -1.30 -6.27 -0.37
C ALA A 66 -1.77 -4.83 -0.33
N VAL A 67 -1.61 -4.10 -1.42
CA VAL A 67 -1.94 -2.68 -1.49
C VAL A 67 -3.14 -2.49 -2.40
N ASP A 68 -4.19 -1.89 -1.85
CA ASP A 68 -5.42 -1.59 -2.59
C ASP A 68 -5.27 -0.23 -3.26
N LEU A 69 -5.33 -0.24 -4.59
CA LEU A 69 -5.17 0.97 -5.40
C LEU A 69 -6.50 1.48 -5.96
N ALA A 70 -7.63 0.93 -5.51
CA ALA A 70 -8.93 1.26 -6.10
C ALA A 70 -9.25 2.74 -6.05
N ASP A 71 -8.86 3.41 -4.98
CA ASP A 71 -9.15 4.83 -4.79
C ASP A 71 -7.99 5.74 -5.13
N VAL A 72 -6.96 5.25 -5.82
CA VAL A 72 -5.83 6.06 -6.25
C VAL A 72 -6.18 6.65 -7.62
N PRO A 73 -6.51 7.93 -7.69
CA PRO A 73 -7.11 8.49 -8.91
C PRO A 73 -6.12 8.84 -10.01
N SER A 74 -4.88 9.07 -9.67
CA SER A 74 -3.94 9.53 -10.67
C SER A 74 -2.57 8.93 -10.43
N SER A 75 -1.73 9.17 -11.40
CA SER A 75 -0.39 8.59 -11.47
C SER A 75 0.65 9.70 -11.56
N ASP A 76 0.59 10.65 -10.63
CA ASP A 76 1.64 11.65 -10.56
C ASP A 76 2.96 11.02 -10.12
N SER A 77 4.05 11.73 -10.36
CA SER A 77 5.38 11.22 -10.06
C SER A 77 5.58 10.89 -8.59
N TYR A 78 4.98 11.68 -7.72
CA TYR A 78 5.11 11.47 -6.29
C TYR A 78 4.45 10.14 -5.88
N THR A 79 3.24 9.90 -6.36
CA THR A 79 2.51 8.67 -6.06
C THR A 79 3.26 7.45 -6.59
N LEU A 80 3.72 7.53 -7.85
CA LEU A 80 4.45 6.43 -8.45
C LEU A 80 5.74 6.13 -7.71
N GLY A 81 6.46 7.18 -7.33
CA GLY A 81 7.68 7.03 -6.53
C GLY A 81 7.40 6.40 -5.18
N GLY A 82 6.30 6.79 -4.55
CA GLY A 82 5.89 6.22 -3.27
C GLY A 82 5.55 4.75 -3.36
N LEU A 83 4.87 4.34 -4.42
CA LEU A 83 4.54 2.93 -4.62
C LEU A 83 5.80 2.11 -4.86
N ALA A 84 6.72 2.63 -5.69
CA ALA A 84 7.98 1.95 -5.93
C ALA A 84 8.81 1.83 -4.65
N GLY A 85 8.83 2.88 -3.85
CA GLY A 85 9.51 2.86 -2.56
C GLY A 85 8.92 1.85 -1.60
N THR A 86 7.60 1.73 -1.59
CA THR A 86 6.91 0.74 -0.78
C THR A 86 7.32 -0.67 -1.20
N TYR A 87 7.33 -0.91 -2.49
CA TYR A 87 7.75 -2.20 -3.04
C TYR A 87 9.17 -2.54 -2.58
N ASN A 88 10.10 -1.60 -2.78
CA ASN A 88 11.50 -1.82 -2.42
C ASN A 88 11.68 -2.08 -0.93
N LEU A 89 11.00 -1.31 -0.10
CA LEU A 89 11.10 -1.44 1.35
C LEU A 89 10.72 -2.85 1.81
N ILE A 90 9.62 -3.36 1.31
CA ILE A 90 9.14 -4.68 1.70
C ILE A 90 10.01 -5.78 1.13
N ARG A 91 10.41 -5.65 -0.14
CA ARG A 91 11.24 -6.67 -0.78
C ARG A 91 12.62 -6.77 -0.14
N GLN A 92 13.20 -5.65 0.24
CA GLN A 92 14.51 -5.65 0.89
C GLN A 92 14.47 -6.31 2.27
N ALA A 93 13.31 -6.29 2.91
CA ALA A 93 13.14 -6.95 4.20
C ALA A 93 12.77 -8.44 4.08
N GLY A 94 12.78 -8.96 2.86
CA GLY A 94 12.42 -10.36 2.62
C GLY A 94 10.93 -10.61 2.53
N GLY A 95 10.13 -9.56 2.42
CA GLY A 95 8.69 -9.68 2.34
C GLY A 95 8.20 -9.80 0.90
N ARG A 96 6.89 -10.00 0.79
CA ARG A 96 6.20 -10.09 -0.49
C ARG A 96 5.13 -9.01 -0.53
N ILE A 97 4.93 -8.42 -1.68
CA ILE A 97 3.95 -7.37 -1.86
C ILE A 97 3.24 -7.53 -3.20
N LYS A 98 1.93 -7.37 -3.17
CA LYS A 98 1.08 -7.38 -4.34
C LYS A 98 0.27 -6.10 -4.37
N PHE A 99 -0.04 -5.61 -5.55
CA PHE A 99 -0.91 -4.45 -5.71
C PHE A 99 -2.17 -4.90 -6.45
N PHE A 100 -3.31 -4.36 -6.09
CA PHE A 100 -4.55 -4.79 -6.74
C PHE A 100 -5.52 -3.64 -6.95
N ALA A 101 -6.46 -3.87 -7.84
CA ALA A 101 -7.57 -2.95 -8.14
C ALA A 101 -7.12 -1.60 -8.73
N ALA A 102 -5.97 -1.57 -9.40
CA ALA A 102 -5.53 -0.35 -10.06
C ALA A 102 -6.50 0.01 -11.20
N SER A 103 -6.78 1.30 -11.34
CA SER A 103 -7.62 1.77 -12.46
C SER A 103 -6.92 1.52 -13.79
N ASP A 104 -7.70 1.48 -14.86
CA ASP A 104 -7.12 1.30 -16.20
C ASP A 104 -6.10 2.40 -16.52
N LYS A 105 -6.38 3.60 -16.09
CA LYS A 105 -5.48 4.72 -16.31
C LYS A 105 -4.15 4.50 -15.58
N LEU A 106 -4.21 4.07 -14.33
CA LEU A 106 -3.01 3.81 -13.55
C LEU A 106 -2.23 2.64 -14.16
N VAL A 107 -2.92 1.58 -14.56
CA VAL A 107 -2.27 0.44 -15.20
C VAL A 107 -1.53 0.87 -16.47
N ARG A 108 -2.17 1.70 -17.30
CA ARG A 108 -1.52 2.18 -18.53
C ARG A 108 -0.27 2.98 -18.22
N THR A 109 -0.32 3.81 -17.18
CA THR A 109 0.87 4.58 -16.78
C THR A 109 1.97 3.67 -16.30
N LEU A 110 1.63 2.68 -15.48
CA LEU A 110 2.63 1.74 -14.97
C LEU A 110 3.27 0.95 -16.11
N LYS A 111 2.48 0.58 -17.11
CA LYS A 111 3.02 -0.12 -18.29
C LYS A 111 3.99 0.76 -19.08
N LYS A 112 3.66 2.03 -19.25
CA LYS A 112 4.56 2.96 -19.95
C LYS A 112 5.90 3.10 -19.24
N LEU A 113 5.90 2.98 -17.94
CA LEU A 113 7.11 3.09 -17.13
C LEU A 113 7.78 1.74 -16.85
N HIS A 114 7.23 0.68 -17.42
CA HIS A 114 7.72 -0.69 -17.24
C HIS A 114 7.68 -1.12 -15.76
N LEU A 115 6.72 -0.60 -15.02
CA LEU A 115 6.54 -0.94 -13.60
C LEU A 115 5.50 -2.02 -13.38
N ASP A 116 4.67 -2.31 -14.38
CA ASP A 116 3.59 -3.29 -14.24
C ASP A 116 4.09 -4.69 -13.91
N THR A 117 5.23 -5.07 -14.47
CA THR A 117 5.82 -6.38 -14.20
C THR A 117 6.54 -6.40 -12.86
N VAL A 118 7.12 -5.27 -12.47
CA VAL A 118 7.84 -5.16 -11.20
C VAL A 118 6.88 -5.19 -10.03
N LEU A 119 5.76 -4.45 -10.12
CA LEU A 119 4.85 -4.28 -9.00
C LEU A 119 3.85 -5.42 -8.83
N GLU A 120 3.86 -6.42 -9.67
CA GLU A 120 2.99 -7.60 -9.54
C GLU A 120 1.53 -7.20 -9.33
N LEU A 121 0.94 -6.64 -10.37
CA LEU A 121 -0.45 -6.19 -10.31
C LEU A 121 -1.43 -7.36 -10.37
N SER A 122 -2.46 -7.32 -9.55
CA SER A 122 -3.57 -8.25 -9.57
C SER A 122 -4.86 -7.49 -9.84
N GLU A 123 -5.86 -8.15 -10.39
CA GLU A 123 -7.11 -7.49 -10.72
C GLU A 123 -7.96 -7.17 -9.50
N SER A 124 -7.95 -8.06 -8.51
CA SER A 124 -8.83 -7.93 -7.36
C SER A 124 -8.10 -8.32 -6.09
N GLU A 125 -8.71 -7.97 -4.96
CA GLU A 125 -8.21 -8.36 -3.66
C GLU A 125 -8.11 -9.88 -3.54
N ASN A 126 -9.14 -10.60 -3.98
CA ASN A 126 -9.14 -12.05 -3.90
C ASN A 126 -7.99 -12.67 -4.69
N SER A 127 -7.73 -12.16 -5.89
CA SER A 127 -6.60 -12.63 -6.70
C SER A 127 -5.28 -12.36 -6.00
N ALA A 128 -5.13 -11.17 -5.44
CA ALA A 128 -3.91 -10.79 -4.75
C ALA A 128 -3.69 -11.68 -3.51
N LEU A 129 -4.72 -11.84 -2.70
CA LEU A 129 -4.60 -12.62 -1.47
C LEU A 129 -4.33 -14.10 -1.76
N SER A 130 -4.98 -14.65 -2.77
CA SER A 130 -4.77 -16.05 -3.14
C SER A 130 -3.35 -16.32 -3.58
N SER A 131 -2.69 -15.34 -4.16
CA SER A 131 -1.34 -15.52 -4.70
C SER A 131 -0.27 -15.63 -3.62
N PHE A 132 -0.60 -15.34 -2.36
CA PHE A 132 0.33 -15.52 -1.24
C PHE A 132 0.34 -16.96 -0.72
N HIS A 133 -0.61 -17.75 -1.16
CA HIS A 133 -0.76 -19.13 -0.68
C HIS A 133 -0.73 -20.15 -1.85
#